data_3916389be5b1f57a5347544e08fb4070
#
_entry.id   3916389be5b1f57a5347544e08fb4070
#
_cell.length_a   1.000
_cell.length_b   1.000
_cell.length_c   1.000
_cell.angle_alpha   90.00
_cell.angle_beta   90.00
_cell.angle_gamma   90.00
#
_symmetry.space_group_name_H-M   'P 1'
#
loop_
_entity.id
_entity.type
_entity.pdbx_description
1 polymer ?
#
loop_
_entity_poly.entity_id
_entity_poly.type
_entity_poly.pdbx_seq_one_letter_code
_entity_poly.pdbx_strand_id
1 'polypeptide(L)'
;SKAQLKHIVLLTDGQGETENFEDIIKDCKDADVTLSTVAVGESSDRQLLERLATQCNGRYYYSDISTDIPKIFAQEVFLNGDTYLQNGQFSLKGNSSNAITKNLFADGWPQIKGYVSASPKTGANVLLASAEKDDPILSVMQYGLGHTVAWNTDVTNRWTAGLAQQNDYVQLWKRIIDYSAGNTALGEDRVDVTT
;
A
#
# COMPACT_ATOMS: atom_id res chain seq x y z
N SER A 1 3.89 11.36 10.01
CA SER A 1 3.08 10.28 9.46
C SER A 1 3.82 8.95 9.61
N LYS A 2 3.11 7.87 9.90
CA LYS A 2 3.65 6.49 9.93
C LYS A 2 3.55 5.80 8.55
N ALA A 3 3.22 6.56 7.50
CA ALA A 3 3.12 6.04 6.14
C ALA A 3 4.50 5.57 5.64
N GLN A 4 4.54 4.45 4.93
CA GLN A 4 5.77 3.90 4.33
C GLN A 4 6.29 4.77 3.18
N LEU A 5 5.40 5.40 2.43
CA LEU A 5 5.72 6.39 1.42
C LEU A 5 5.11 7.73 1.80
N LYS A 6 5.92 8.77 1.75
CA LYS A 6 5.48 10.15 1.96
C LYS A 6 5.92 10.95 0.76
N HIS A 7 4.96 11.38 -0.04
CA HIS A 7 5.20 12.16 -1.23
C HIS A 7 4.30 13.39 -1.26
N ILE A 8 4.89 14.53 -1.57
CA ILE A 8 4.19 15.81 -1.72
C ILE A 8 4.31 16.26 -3.18
N VAL A 9 3.20 16.71 -3.74
CA VAL A 9 3.20 17.40 -5.04
C VAL A 9 2.79 18.85 -4.81
N LEU A 10 3.73 19.76 -4.99
CA LEU A 10 3.52 21.20 -4.86
C LEU A 10 3.16 21.79 -6.23
N LEU A 11 1.96 22.31 -6.34
CA LEU A 11 1.50 23.07 -7.52
C LEU A 11 1.49 24.55 -7.19
N THR A 12 2.24 25.36 -7.92
CA THR A 12 2.34 26.79 -7.67
C THR A 12 2.75 27.57 -8.92
N ASP A 13 2.39 28.84 -8.97
CA ASP A 13 2.91 29.81 -9.91
C ASP A 13 4.27 30.40 -9.47
N GLY A 14 4.78 29.98 -8.31
CA GLY A 14 6.09 30.35 -7.78
C GLY A 14 6.17 31.80 -7.26
N GLN A 15 5.06 32.50 -7.18
CA GLN A 15 5.01 33.86 -6.61
C GLN A 15 4.67 33.75 -5.10
N GLY A 16 5.67 33.61 -4.27
CA GLY A 16 5.52 33.53 -2.83
C GLY A 16 6.72 34.08 -2.10
N GLU A 17 6.65 34.12 -0.77
CA GLU A 17 7.81 34.47 0.05
C GLU A 17 8.91 33.42 -0.16
N THR A 18 10.11 33.90 -0.49
CA THR A 18 11.26 33.04 -0.82
C THR A 18 12.11 32.70 0.41
N GLU A 19 11.59 32.94 1.61
CA GLU A 19 12.32 32.71 2.85
C GLU A 19 12.12 31.26 3.33
N ASN A 20 13.14 30.67 3.93
CA ASN A 20 13.15 29.37 4.62
C ASN A 20 13.12 28.10 3.72
N PHE A 21 13.46 28.17 2.45
CA PHE A 21 13.49 26.97 1.59
C PHE A 21 14.53 25.92 2.04
N GLU A 22 15.63 26.34 2.62
CA GLU A 22 16.64 25.42 3.16
C GLU A 22 16.10 24.61 4.34
N ASP A 23 15.26 25.23 5.18
CA ASP A 23 14.60 24.54 6.29
C ASP A 23 13.59 23.52 5.77
N ILE A 24 12.81 23.87 4.74
CA ILE A 24 11.86 22.93 4.08
C ILE A 24 12.61 21.74 3.50
N ILE A 25 13.72 21.96 2.81
CA ILE A 25 14.54 20.89 2.23
C ILE A 25 15.08 19.96 3.34
N LYS A 26 15.54 20.55 4.44
CA LYS A 26 16.01 19.80 5.59
C LYS A 26 14.89 18.97 6.22
N ASP A 27 13.73 19.57 6.44
CA ASP A 27 12.56 18.89 7.02
C ASP A 27 12.09 17.74 6.14
N CYS A 28 12.09 17.90 4.80
CA CYS A 28 11.78 16.82 3.87
C CYS A 28 12.75 15.65 4.00
N LYS A 29 14.06 15.92 4.11
CA LYS A 29 15.09 14.90 4.28
C LYS A 29 14.98 14.19 5.62
N ASP A 30 14.81 14.96 6.70
CA ASP A 30 14.72 14.43 8.07
C ASP A 30 13.45 13.58 8.27
N ALA A 31 12.37 13.91 7.56
CA ALA A 31 11.10 13.18 7.61
C ALA A 31 10.96 12.06 6.57
N ASP A 32 11.97 11.86 5.71
CA ASP A 32 11.94 10.94 4.56
C ASP A 32 10.70 11.19 3.68
N VAL A 33 10.55 12.46 3.27
CA VAL A 33 9.47 12.93 2.39
C VAL A 33 10.06 13.34 1.06
N THR A 34 9.54 12.82 -0.04
CA THR A 34 9.87 13.29 -1.39
C THR A 34 8.93 14.42 -1.80
N LEU A 35 9.45 15.43 -2.51
CA LEU A 35 8.69 16.60 -2.95
C LEU A 35 8.86 16.81 -4.45
N SER A 36 7.79 16.59 -5.22
CA SER A 36 7.72 17.01 -6.61
C SER A 36 7.06 18.37 -6.75
N THR A 37 7.52 19.17 -7.69
CA THR A 37 6.99 20.52 -7.92
C THR A 37 6.46 20.65 -9.34
N VAL A 38 5.34 21.38 -9.47
CA VAL A 38 4.71 21.70 -10.74
C VAL A 38 4.63 23.23 -10.85
N ALA A 39 5.47 23.79 -11.70
CA ALA A 39 5.46 25.22 -12.01
C ALA A 39 4.37 25.53 -13.03
N VAL A 40 3.49 26.48 -12.73
CA VAL A 40 2.37 26.86 -13.59
C VAL A 40 2.54 28.30 -14.07
N GLY A 41 2.51 28.47 -15.39
CA GLY A 41 2.59 29.79 -16.03
C GLY A 41 4.01 30.31 -16.22
N GLU A 42 4.13 31.33 -17.07
CA GLU A 42 5.43 31.90 -17.48
C GLU A 42 6.16 32.65 -16.35
N SER A 43 5.42 33.19 -15.40
CA SER A 43 5.96 33.99 -14.29
C SER A 43 6.43 33.16 -13.10
N SER A 44 6.38 31.84 -13.21
CA SER A 44 6.78 30.94 -12.11
C SER A 44 8.31 30.97 -11.90
N ASP A 45 8.75 30.91 -10.64
CA ASP A 45 10.16 30.76 -10.29
C ASP A 45 10.62 29.33 -10.52
N ARG A 46 10.92 29.03 -11.78
CA ARG A 46 11.28 27.66 -12.24
C ARG A 46 12.56 27.17 -11.58
N GLN A 47 13.54 28.05 -11.37
CA GLN A 47 14.82 27.64 -10.78
C GLN A 47 14.67 27.21 -9.33
N LEU A 48 13.87 27.93 -8.57
CA LEU A 48 13.58 27.59 -7.19
C LEU A 48 12.84 26.26 -7.10
N LEU A 49 11.78 26.08 -7.91
CA LEU A 49 10.94 24.87 -7.89
C LEU A 49 11.71 23.62 -8.35
N GLU A 50 12.58 23.76 -9.36
CA GLU A 50 13.45 22.67 -9.81
C GLU A 50 14.47 22.29 -8.72
N ARG A 51 15.05 23.29 -8.04
CA ARG A 51 15.97 23.05 -6.91
C ARG A 51 15.29 22.33 -5.77
N LEU A 52 14.09 22.75 -5.37
CA LEU A 52 13.30 22.12 -4.31
C LEU A 52 13.01 20.64 -4.64
N ALA A 53 12.49 20.38 -5.84
CA ALA A 53 12.20 19.03 -6.28
C ALA A 53 13.46 18.14 -6.25
N THR A 54 14.55 18.62 -6.84
CA THR A 54 15.81 17.87 -6.93
C THR A 54 16.39 17.57 -5.54
N GLN A 55 16.40 18.55 -4.64
CA GLN A 55 16.98 18.37 -3.31
C GLN A 55 16.12 17.52 -2.36
N CYS A 56 14.82 17.42 -2.63
CA CYS A 56 13.89 16.56 -1.91
C CYS A 56 13.61 15.24 -2.64
N ASN A 57 14.47 14.79 -3.54
CA ASN A 57 14.37 13.51 -4.28
C ASN A 57 13.05 13.33 -5.04
N GLY A 58 12.44 14.44 -5.48
CA GLY A 58 11.24 14.46 -6.31
C GLY A 58 11.53 14.86 -7.75
N ARG A 59 10.48 15.23 -8.47
CA ARG A 59 10.52 15.60 -9.90
C ARG A 59 10.00 17.00 -10.10
N TYR A 60 10.58 17.71 -11.06
CA TYR A 60 10.13 19.03 -11.48
C TYR A 60 9.33 18.91 -12.77
N TYR A 61 8.21 19.61 -12.83
CA TYR A 61 7.36 19.77 -14.00
C TYR A 61 7.07 21.23 -14.27
N TYR A 62 6.88 21.55 -15.54
CA TYR A 62 6.40 22.85 -15.97
C TYR A 62 5.16 22.66 -16.85
N SER A 63 4.16 23.49 -16.63
CA SER A 63 2.98 23.56 -17.48
C SER A 63 2.53 25.02 -17.63
N ASP A 64 2.32 25.45 -18.86
CA ASP A 64 1.69 26.73 -19.20
C ASP A 64 0.18 26.57 -19.42
N ILE A 65 -0.29 25.34 -19.53
CA ILE A 65 -1.68 25.00 -19.85
C ILE A 65 -2.30 24.16 -18.72
N SER A 66 -3.42 24.62 -18.17
CA SER A 66 -4.12 23.93 -17.07
C SER A 66 -4.58 22.50 -17.42
N THR A 67 -4.72 22.17 -18.70
CA THR A 67 -5.15 20.84 -19.17
C THR A 67 -4.10 19.74 -18.97
N ASP A 68 -2.83 20.09 -18.79
CA ASP A 68 -1.76 19.11 -18.57
C ASP A 68 -1.60 18.73 -17.10
N ILE A 69 -2.10 19.55 -16.19
CA ILE A 69 -2.01 19.31 -14.75
C ILE A 69 -2.54 17.93 -14.34
N PRO A 70 -3.75 17.47 -14.79
CA PRO A 70 -4.23 16.15 -14.45
C PRO A 70 -3.32 15.01 -14.93
N LYS A 71 -2.66 15.18 -16.09
CA LYS A 71 -1.72 14.18 -16.62
C LYS A 71 -0.46 14.10 -15.75
N ILE A 72 0.08 15.26 -15.33
CA ILE A 72 1.25 15.35 -14.45
C ILE A 72 0.93 14.66 -13.12
N PHE A 73 -0.23 14.92 -12.51
CA PHE A 73 -0.63 14.26 -11.27
C PHE A 73 -0.81 12.76 -11.45
N ALA A 74 -1.45 12.31 -12.53
CA ALA A 74 -1.57 10.89 -12.84
C ALA A 74 -0.19 10.23 -12.99
N GLN A 75 0.75 10.89 -13.69
CA GLN A 75 2.11 10.41 -13.85
C GLN A 75 2.85 10.32 -12.51
N GLU A 76 2.72 11.33 -11.63
CA GLU A 76 3.32 11.31 -10.30
C GLU A 76 2.79 10.15 -9.45
N VAL A 77 1.48 9.91 -9.48
CA VAL A 77 0.87 8.76 -8.78
C VAL A 77 1.44 7.44 -9.31
N PHE A 78 1.58 7.28 -10.62
CA PHE A 78 2.16 6.08 -11.23
C PHE A 78 3.64 5.90 -10.87
N LEU A 79 4.45 6.95 -11.00
CA LEU A 79 5.88 6.89 -10.74
C LEU A 79 6.21 6.63 -9.26
N ASN A 80 5.38 7.13 -8.35
CA ASN A 80 5.52 6.82 -6.94
C ASN A 80 4.84 5.49 -6.57
N GLY A 81 3.87 5.02 -7.37
CA GLY A 81 3.23 3.73 -7.23
C GLY A 81 4.18 2.55 -7.41
N ASP A 82 5.22 2.68 -8.22
CA ASP A 82 6.25 1.64 -8.37
C ASP A 82 6.97 1.32 -7.04
N THR A 83 6.99 2.27 -6.10
CA THR A 83 7.53 2.07 -4.74
C THR A 83 6.64 1.13 -3.92
N TYR A 84 5.34 1.03 -4.24
CA TYR A 84 4.43 0.10 -3.58
C TYR A 84 4.54 -1.32 -4.14
N LEU A 85 5.02 -1.49 -5.37
CA LEU A 85 5.23 -2.80 -5.97
C LEU A 85 6.54 -3.39 -5.45
N GLN A 86 6.43 -4.41 -4.65
CA GLN A 86 7.57 -5.17 -4.15
C GLN A 86 7.74 -6.40 -5.04
N ASN A 87 8.85 -6.44 -5.80
CA ASN A 87 9.23 -7.58 -6.62
C ASN A 87 10.46 -8.24 -6.01
N GLY A 88 10.44 -9.57 -5.87
CA GLY A 88 11.51 -10.35 -5.24
C GLY A 88 10.97 -11.65 -4.68
N GLN A 89 11.75 -12.33 -3.86
CA GLN A 89 11.31 -13.49 -3.10
C GLN A 89 11.07 -13.06 -1.66
N PHE A 90 9.86 -13.31 -1.18
CA PHE A 90 9.44 -12.92 0.17
C PHE A 90 8.89 -14.12 0.91
N SER A 91 9.41 -14.35 2.10
CA SER A 91 8.88 -15.33 3.03
C SER A 91 7.62 -14.78 3.68
N LEU A 92 6.68 -15.66 4.00
CA LEU A 92 5.42 -15.28 4.61
C LEU A 92 5.36 -15.77 6.04
N LYS A 93 4.78 -14.95 6.93
CA LYS A 93 4.43 -15.31 8.28
C LYS A 93 2.93 -15.20 8.48
N GLY A 94 2.31 -16.29 8.91
CA GLY A 94 0.87 -16.37 9.12
C GLY A 94 0.48 -16.36 10.59
N ASN A 95 -0.67 -15.77 10.90
CA ASN A 95 -1.31 -15.88 12.20
C ASN A 95 -2.17 -17.16 12.23
N SER A 96 -1.68 -18.19 12.92
CA SER A 96 -2.37 -19.48 13.03
C SER A 96 -3.58 -19.49 13.97
N SER A 97 -3.81 -18.39 14.69
CA SER A 97 -4.94 -18.28 15.64
C SER A 97 -6.26 -17.92 14.96
N ASN A 98 -6.23 -17.44 13.71
CA ASN A 98 -7.44 -17.04 12.99
C ASN A 98 -8.03 -18.20 12.19
N ALA A 99 -9.34 -18.32 12.17
CA ALA A 99 -10.06 -19.40 11.49
C ALA A 99 -9.74 -19.50 9.99
N ILE A 100 -9.42 -18.38 9.33
CA ILE A 100 -9.06 -18.35 7.90
C ILE A 100 -7.73 -19.06 7.66
N THR A 101 -6.74 -18.82 8.51
CA THR A 101 -5.36 -19.29 8.33
C THR A 101 -5.00 -20.52 9.17
N LYS A 102 -5.85 -20.87 10.13
CA LYS A 102 -5.61 -21.98 11.06
C LYS A 102 -5.43 -23.33 10.33
N ASN A 103 -4.35 -24.03 10.67
CA ASN A 103 -4.01 -25.35 10.13
C ASN A 103 -3.85 -25.38 8.60
N LEU A 104 -3.56 -24.26 7.96
CA LEU A 104 -3.14 -24.19 6.57
C LEU A 104 -1.61 -24.08 6.51
N PHE A 105 -1.03 -24.69 5.48
CA PHE A 105 0.42 -24.69 5.22
C PHE A 105 1.22 -25.11 6.46
N ALA A 106 0.94 -26.30 6.98
CA ALA A 106 1.56 -26.84 8.19
C ALA A 106 3.10 -26.87 8.13
N ASP A 107 3.66 -27.10 6.94
CA ASP A 107 5.12 -27.10 6.70
C ASP A 107 5.69 -25.70 6.47
N GLY A 108 4.89 -24.65 6.63
CA GLY A 108 5.23 -23.26 6.40
C GLY A 108 4.61 -22.67 5.14
N TRP A 109 4.37 -21.37 5.16
CA TRP A 109 3.81 -20.64 4.02
C TRP A 109 4.81 -20.60 2.87
N PRO A 110 4.41 -20.96 1.64
CA PRO A 110 5.28 -20.83 0.46
C PRO A 110 5.67 -19.37 0.22
N GLN A 111 6.86 -19.16 -0.34
CA GLN A 111 7.31 -17.84 -0.73
C GLN A 111 6.49 -17.28 -1.89
N ILE A 112 6.34 -15.96 -1.90
CA ILE A 112 5.75 -15.20 -3.01
C ILE A 112 6.82 -14.38 -3.72
N LYS A 113 6.58 -14.05 -5.00
CA LYS A 113 7.52 -13.29 -5.85
C LYS A 113 7.21 -11.80 -5.91
N GLY A 114 6.17 -11.35 -5.24
CA GLY A 114 5.81 -9.94 -5.20
C GLY A 114 4.49 -9.68 -4.49
N TYR A 115 4.30 -8.43 -4.12
CA TYR A 115 3.08 -7.93 -3.50
C TYR A 115 3.00 -6.41 -3.61
N VAL A 116 1.84 -5.85 -3.29
CA VAL A 116 1.62 -4.41 -3.17
C VAL A 116 1.76 -4.02 -1.70
N SER A 117 2.80 -3.24 -1.37
CA SER A 117 3.02 -2.74 -0.02
C SER A 117 1.87 -1.83 0.40
N ALA A 118 1.36 -2.03 1.59
CA ALA A 118 0.25 -1.27 2.16
C ALA A 118 0.42 -1.13 3.68
N SER A 119 -0.28 -0.17 4.26
CA SER A 119 -0.36 -0.04 5.72
C SER A 119 -1.76 -0.47 6.19
N PRO A 120 -1.86 -1.33 7.20
CA PRO A 120 -3.15 -1.75 7.72
C PRO A 120 -3.87 -0.57 8.38
N LYS A 121 -5.18 -0.46 8.17
CA LYS A 121 -6.00 0.52 8.88
C LYS A 121 -6.11 0.17 10.36
N THR A 122 -6.37 1.17 11.18
CA THR A 122 -6.71 0.95 12.60
C THR A 122 -7.91 0.01 12.70
N GLY A 123 -7.78 -1.08 13.44
CA GLY A 123 -8.82 -2.11 13.59
C GLY A 123 -8.76 -3.23 12.55
N ALA A 124 -7.85 -3.16 11.56
CA ALA A 124 -7.61 -4.30 10.68
C ALA A 124 -6.74 -5.35 11.39
N ASN A 125 -7.10 -6.61 11.19
CA ASN A 125 -6.34 -7.76 11.68
C ASN A 125 -5.51 -8.33 10.52
N VAL A 126 -4.18 -8.30 10.64
CA VAL A 126 -3.26 -8.85 9.65
C VAL A 126 -3.10 -10.35 9.92
N LEU A 127 -3.53 -11.17 8.97
CA LEU A 127 -3.49 -12.64 9.06
C LEU A 127 -2.25 -13.24 8.40
N LEU A 128 -1.72 -12.56 7.38
CA LEU A 128 -0.51 -12.96 6.66
C LEU A 128 0.30 -11.71 6.33
N ALA A 129 1.57 -11.73 6.63
CA ALA A 129 2.50 -10.63 6.37
C ALA A 129 3.81 -11.13 5.73
N SER A 130 4.53 -10.23 5.08
CA SER A 130 5.91 -10.52 4.69
C SER A 130 6.80 -10.62 5.93
N ALA A 131 7.67 -11.64 5.97
CA ALA A 131 8.54 -11.83 7.13
C ALA A 131 9.62 -10.74 7.23
N GLU A 132 10.04 -10.20 6.08
CA GLU A 132 11.14 -9.24 5.98
C GLU A 132 10.74 -7.81 6.36
N LYS A 133 9.50 -7.39 6.00
CA LYS A 133 9.07 -5.99 6.14
C LYS A 133 7.83 -5.78 7.01
N ASP A 134 7.20 -6.86 7.47
CA ASP A 134 5.90 -6.80 8.16
C ASP A 134 4.74 -6.22 7.32
N ASP A 135 4.94 -6.13 6.00
CA ASP A 135 3.89 -5.65 5.11
C ASP A 135 2.72 -6.63 5.06
N PRO A 136 1.47 -6.16 5.17
CA PRO A 136 0.30 -7.02 5.16
C PRO A 136 0.07 -7.63 3.78
N ILE A 137 -0.08 -8.95 3.72
CA ILE A 137 -0.43 -9.71 2.51
C ILE A 137 -1.91 -10.09 2.54
N LEU A 138 -2.40 -10.56 3.68
CA LEU A 138 -3.81 -10.83 3.92
C LEU A 138 -4.25 -10.11 5.19
N SER A 139 -5.26 -9.27 5.06
CA SER A 139 -5.84 -8.55 6.20
C SER A 139 -7.36 -8.65 6.15
N VAL A 140 -7.97 -8.67 7.32
CA VAL A 140 -9.42 -8.68 7.50
C VAL A 140 -9.85 -7.56 8.43
N MET A 141 -11.04 -7.03 8.22
CA MET A 141 -11.62 -6.02 9.09
C MET A 141 -13.14 -6.12 9.06
N GLN A 142 -13.77 -5.95 10.20
CA GLN A 142 -15.20 -5.72 10.27
C GLN A 142 -15.50 -4.24 9.96
N TYR A 143 -16.46 -3.99 9.09
CA TYR A 143 -16.95 -2.66 8.79
C TYR A 143 -18.47 -2.63 8.88
N GLY A 144 -19.00 -1.99 9.92
CA GLY A 144 -20.43 -2.09 10.27
C GLY A 144 -20.81 -3.54 10.61
N LEU A 145 -21.81 -4.07 9.92
CA LEU A 145 -22.23 -5.47 10.03
C LEU A 145 -21.52 -6.41 9.01
N GLY A 146 -20.73 -5.81 8.11
CA GLY A 146 -20.05 -6.56 7.06
C GLY A 146 -18.60 -6.87 7.38
N HIS A 147 -18.02 -7.77 6.60
CA HIS A 147 -16.62 -8.15 6.69
C HIS A 147 -15.89 -7.78 5.40
N THR A 148 -14.68 -7.25 5.54
CA THR A 148 -13.82 -6.90 4.41
C THR A 148 -12.54 -7.71 4.47
N VAL A 149 -12.03 -8.07 3.31
CA VAL A 149 -10.75 -8.76 3.16
C VAL A 149 -9.91 -8.00 2.15
N ALA A 150 -8.65 -7.78 2.47
CA ALA A 150 -7.64 -7.26 1.56
C ALA A 150 -6.59 -8.33 1.31
N TRP A 151 -6.35 -8.62 0.02
CA TRP A 151 -5.31 -9.52 -0.46
C TRP A 151 -4.35 -8.71 -1.34
N ASN A 152 -3.14 -8.49 -0.86
CA ASN A 152 -2.18 -7.53 -1.44
C ASN A 152 -1.17 -8.17 -2.40
N THR A 153 -1.45 -9.37 -2.90
CA THR A 153 -0.66 -10.00 -3.96
C THR A 153 -1.58 -10.47 -5.09
N ASP A 154 -1.07 -11.16 -6.08
CA ASP A 154 -1.91 -11.67 -7.16
C ASP A 154 -2.66 -12.94 -6.77
N VAL A 155 -3.67 -13.30 -7.55
CA VAL A 155 -4.44 -14.56 -7.41
C VAL A 155 -4.07 -15.57 -8.49
N THR A 156 -3.11 -15.20 -9.33
CA THR A 156 -2.66 -15.98 -10.48
C THR A 156 -1.30 -16.62 -10.20
N ASN A 157 -0.63 -17.09 -11.23
CA ASN A 157 0.68 -17.73 -11.09
C ASN A 157 1.88 -16.75 -11.23
N ARG A 158 1.64 -15.44 -11.25
CA ARG A 158 2.73 -14.47 -11.44
C ARG A 158 3.61 -14.37 -10.19
N TRP A 159 3.00 -14.06 -9.05
CA TRP A 159 3.69 -13.90 -7.76
C TRP A 159 3.41 -15.03 -6.79
N THR A 160 2.24 -15.65 -6.90
CA THR A 160 1.73 -16.67 -5.97
C THR A 160 1.80 -18.09 -6.50
N ALA A 161 2.64 -18.36 -7.53
CA ALA A 161 2.75 -19.70 -8.13
C ALA A 161 3.00 -20.82 -7.10
N GLY A 162 3.82 -20.57 -6.09
CA GLY A 162 4.09 -21.52 -5.02
C GLY A 162 2.88 -21.82 -4.13
N LEU A 163 2.02 -20.82 -3.89
CA LEU A 163 0.76 -20.97 -3.17
C LEU A 163 -0.28 -21.68 -4.01
N ALA A 164 -0.44 -21.25 -5.27
CA ALA A 164 -1.51 -21.75 -6.15
C ALA A 164 -1.40 -23.23 -6.49
N GLN A 165 -0.23 -23.83 -6.34
CA GLN A 165 0.01 -25.26 -6.55
C GLN A 165 -0.31 -26.12 -5.32
N GLN A 166 -0.60 -25.53 -4.18
CA GLN A 166 -0.88 -26.24 -2.92
C GLN A 166 -2.39 -26.47 -2.76
N ASN A 167 -2.75 -27.64 -2.23
CA ASN A 167 -4.16 -27.97 -1.93
C ASN A 167 -4.76 -26.97 -0.92
N ASP A 168 -3.97 -26.46 0.01
CA ASP A 168 -4.38 -25.49 1.02
C ASP A 168 -4.79 -24.13 0.42
N TYR A 169 -4.35 -23.81 -0.79
CA TYR A 169 -4.73 -22.58 -1.47
C TYR A 169 -6.24 -22.51 -1.78
N VAL A 170 -6.82 -23.61 -2.21
CA VAL A 170 -8.27 -23.71 -2.44
C VAL A 170 -9.03 -23.53 -1.13
N GLN A 171 -8.53 -24.15 -0.04
CA GLN A 171 -9.15 -24.01 1.28
C GLN A 171 -9.01 -22.59 1.83
N LEU A 172 -7.88 -21.94 1.60
CA LEU A 172 -7.68 -20.53 1.96
C LEU A 172 -8.73 -19.64 1.30
N TRP A 173 -8.90 -19.76 -0.02
CA TRP A 173 -9.88 -18.96 -0.75
C TRP A 173 -11.32 -19.25 -0.35
N LYS A 174 -11.66 -20.50 -0.10
CA LYS A 174 -12.99 -20.87 0.42
C LYS A 174 -13.26 -20.14 1.75
N ARG A 175 -12.32 -20.18 2.70
CA ARG A 175 -12.47 -19.52 3.99
C ARG A 175 -12.52 -17.99 3.88
N ILE A 176 -11.75 -17.39 2.96
CA ILE A 176 -11.81 -15.95 2.66
C ILE A 176 -13.20 -15.55 2.16
N ILE A 177 -13.77 -16.32 1.23
CA ILE A 177 -15.09 -16.07 0.66
C ILE A 177 -16.17 -16.25 1.73
N ASP A 178 -16.13 -17.36 2.49
CA ASP A 178 -17.07 -17.62 3.58
C ASP A 178 -17.06 -16.51 4.63
N TYR A 179 -15.87 -16.03 5.02
CA TYR A 179 -15.74 -14.90 5.93
C TYR A 179 -16.34 -13.61 5.35
N SER A 180 -16.03 -13.30 4.09
CA SER A 180 -16.54 -12.09 3.42
C SER A 180 -18.06 -12.10 3.26
N ALA A 181 -18.65 -13.31 3.07
CA ALA A 181 -20.09 -13.50 2.96
C ALA A 181 -20.82 -13.46 4.32
N GLY A 182 -20.08 -13.29 5.42
CA GLY A 182 -20.67 -13.30 6.75
C GLY A 182 -21.07 -14.70 7.25
N ASN A 183 -20.59 -15.76 6.58
CA ASN A 183 -20.76 -17.13 7.04
C ASN A 183 -19.83 -17.37 8.24
N THR A 184 -20.27 -17.01 9.43
CA THR A 184 -19.54 -17.19 10.70
C THR A 184 -19.43 -18.65 11.14
N ALA A 185 -19.89 -19.61 10.33
CA ALA A 185 -19.75 -21.05 10.60
C ALA A 185 -18.30 -21.58 10.62
N LEU A 186 -17.30 -20.71 10.41
CA LEU A 186 -15.89 -21.04 10.55
C LEU A 186 -15.41 -20.88 12.01
N GLY A 187 -16.04 -21.61 12.95
CA GLY A 187 -15.39 -21.89 14.23
C GLY A 187 -15.85 -21.10 15.45
N GLU A 188 -17.06 -20.58 15.48
CA GLU A 188 -17.74 -20.29 16.74
C GLU A 188 -18.79 -21.39 16.99
N ASP A 189 -18.72 -22.00 18.17
CA ASP A 189 -19.72 -22.94 18.65
C ASP A 189 -21.11 -22.32 18.50
N ARG A 190 -21.96 -22.91 17.65
CA ARG A 190 -23.36 -22.57 17.61
C ARG A 190 -23.91 -22.84 18.97
N VAL A 191 -24.25 -21.83 19.72
CA VAL A 191 -25.13 -21.98 20.87
C VAL A 191 -26.53 -22.23 20.30
N ASP A 192 -26.91 -23.51 20.20
CA ASP A 192 -28.29 -23.88 19.93
C ASP A 192 -29.15 -23.48 21.14
N VAL A 193 -29.82 -22.33 20.99
CA VAL A 193 -30.88 -21.96 21.93
C VAL A 193 -32.11 -22.77 21.58
N THR A 194 -32.27 -23.93 22.22
CA THR A 194 -33.53 -24.66 22.21
C THR A 194 -34.50 -23.94 23.15
N THR A 195 -35.60 -23.38 22.60
CA THR A 195 -36.76 -22.89 23.33
C THR A 195 -37.61 -24.06 23.80
#